data_2773a458e263cbbaa034127e92c1110a
#
_entry.id   2773a458e263cbbaa034127e92c1110a
#
_cell.length_a   1.000
_cell.length_b   1.000
_cell.length_c   1.000
_cell.angle_alpha   90.00
_cell.angle_beta   90.00
_cell.angle_gamma   90.00
#
_symmetry.space_group_name_H-M   'P 1'
#
loop_
_entity.id
_entity.type
_entity.pdbx_description
1 polymer ?
#
loop_
_entity_poly.entity_id
_entity_poly.type
_entity_poly.pdbx_seq_one_letter_code
_entity_poly.pdbx_strand_id
1 'polypeptide(L)'
;MRKLLLFIIIPFFSFGQTPCLDAVANAVGIIGEFVPQCEEDGSYSPMQCWASTGYCWCVDENGEEIPDTILGPGEGIPYCNQLENSLRVLFIGNSYTSSNNLLNIISTIANSMGDDLYTDSSLIGGATLQDHVNNPNSNNLIMNGEWDYVVLQEQSQYPSFPLGQVEQDVFPYATELCELITEYNECGETIFFMTWGREN
;
A
#
# COMPACT_ATOMS: atom_id res chain seq x y z
N MET A 1 43.88 -16.50 -50.17
CA MET A 1 42.75 -17.11 -49.41
C MET A 1 42.89 -16.73 -47.96
N ARG A 2 42.10 -15.75 -47.50
CA ARG A 2 42.12 -15.21 -46.13
C ARG A 2 41.09 -15.99 -45.30
N LYS A 3 41.54 -16.83 -44.35
CA LYS A 3 40.62 -17.56 -43.46
C LYS A 3 40.06 -16.59 -42.41
N LEU A 4 38.76 -16.35 -42.48
CA LEU A 4 38.00 -15.60 -41.47
C LEU A 4 37.73 -16.54 -40.27
N LEU A 5 38.38 -16.27 -39.15
CA LEU A 5 38.09 -16.93 -37.86
C LEU A 5 36.87 -16.25 -37.26
N LEU A 6 35.73 -16.94 -37.24
CA LEU A 6 34.52 -16.51 -36.53
C LEU A 6 34.69 -16.84 -35.05
N PHE A 7 34.90 -15.82 -34.21
CA PHE A 7 34.82 -15.97 -32.75
C PHE A 7 33.37 -15.96 -32.34
N ILE A 8 32.83 -17.12 -31.97
CA ILE A 8 31.53 -17.23 -31.32
C ILE A 8 31.72 -16.80 -29.84
N ILE A 9 31.29 -15.60 -29.53
CA ILE A 9 31.20 -15.15 -28.13
C ILE A 9 29.92 -15.79 -27.57
N ILE A 10 30.08 -16.86 -26.78
CA ILE A 10 29.01 -17.44 -25.97
C ILE A 10 28.91 -16.53 -24.74
N PRO A 11 27.76 -15.87 -24.50
CA PRO A 11 27.59 -15.16 -23.23
C PRO A 11 27.59 -16.20 -22.11
N PHE A 12 28.62 -16.15 -21.26
CA PHE A 12 28.59 -16.83 -19.97
C PHE A 12 27.57 -16.07 -19.12
N PHE A 13 26.37 -16.62 -18.98
CA PHE A 13 25.51 -16.27 -17.88
C PHE A 13 26.20 -16.76 -16.59
N SER A 14 26.90 -15.89 -15.92
CA SER A 14 27.33 -16.12 -14.55
C SER A 14 26.04 -16.11 -13.71
N PHE A 15 25.59 -17.28 -13.28
CA PHE A 15 24.65 -17.38 -12.18
C PHE A 15 25.43 -16.89 -10.94
N GLY A 16 25.32 -15.60 -10.64
CA GLY A 16 25.84 -15.04 -9.40
C GLY A 16 25.10 -15.71 -8.24
N GLN A 17 25.83 -16.19 -7.27
CA GLN A 17 25.23 -16.58 -5.99
C GLN A 17 24.56 -15.32 -5.43
N THR A 18 23.27 -15.43 -5.14
CA THR A 18 22.50 -14.35 -4.52
C THR A 18 22.50 -14.52 -3.01
N PRO A 19 22.29 -13.47 -2.23
CA PRO A 19 22.26 -13.55 -0.77
C PRO A 19 21.29 -14.61 -0.25
N CYS A 20 20.14 -14.79 -0.87
CA CYS A 20 19.16 -15.80 -0.47
C CYS A 20 19.66 -17.22 -0.72
N LEU A 21 20.21 -17.51 -1.90
CA LEU A 21 20.74 -18.84 -2.22
C LEU A 21 21.94 -19.22 -1.33
N ASP A 22 22.77 -18.25 -0.97
CA ASP A 22 23.87 -18.46 -0.03
C ASP A 22 23.33 -18.75 1.38
N ALA A 23 22.29 -18.06 1.83
CA ALA A 23 21.64 -18.31 3.11
C ALA A 23 20.99 -19.70 3.16
N VAL A 24 20.33 -20.13 2.09
CA VAL A 24 19.78 -21.50 1.95
C VAL A 24 20.89 -22.53 2.03
N ALA A 25 22.00 -22.36 1.31
CA ALA A 25 23.11 -23.29 1.30
C ALA A 25 23.76 -23.48 2.69
N ASN A 26 23.76 -22.42 3.51
CA ASN A 26 24.26 -22.45 4.88
C ASN A 26 23.27 -23.08 5.87
N ALA A 27 21.98 -23.01 5.63
CA ALA A 27 20.93 -23.53 6.52
C ALA A 27 20.57 -25.01 6.26
N VAL A 28 20.84 -25.53 5.05
CA VAL A 28 20.46 -26.88 4.66
C VAL A 28 21.27 -27.95 5.48
N GLY A 29 20.54 -28.85 6.11
CA GLY A 29 21.08 -29.98 6.84
C GLY A 29 20.98 -29.90 8.36
N ILE A 30 20.49 -28.82 8.90
CA ILE A 30 20.23 -28.64 10.34
C ILE A 30 18.73 -28.89 10.59
N ILE A 31 18.41 -29.92 11.36
CA ILE A 31 17.04 -30.33 11.63
C ILE A 31 16.36 -29.29 12.51
N GLY A 32 15.23 -28.76 12.03
CA GLY A 32 14.40 -27.74 12.74
C GLY A 32 14.91 -26.32 12.60
N GLU A 33 15.96 -26.09 11.85
CA GLU A 33 16.42 -24.74 11.52
C GLU A 33 15.52 -24.09 10.48
N PHE A 34 15.48 -22.77 10.52
CA PHE A 34 14.82 -21.99 9.48
C PHE A 34 15.66 -22.04 8.19
N VAL A 35 15.00 -22.36 7.08
CA VAL A 35 15.60 -22.32 5.74
C VAL A 35 14.88 -21.24 4.95
N PRO A 36 15.58 -20.18 4.50
CA PRO A 36 14.98 -19.13 3.72
C PRO A 36 14.31 -19.63 2.43
N GLN A 37 13.21 -19.01 2.03
CA GLN A 37 12.56 -19.22 0.76
C GLN A 37 13.06 -18.19 -0.24
N CYS A 38 13.44 -18.63 -1.45
CA CYS A 38 13.92 -17.76 -2.53
C CYS A 38 13.04 -17.89 -3.76
N GLU A 39 12.95 -16.79 -4.51
CA GLU A 39 12.34 -16.74 -5.84
C GLU A 39 13.25 -17.38 -6.90
N GLU A 40 12.71 -17.57 -8.12
CA GLU A 40 13.46 -18.18 -9.24
C GLU A 40 14.69 -17.36 -9.66
N ASP A 41 14.68 -16.05 -9.45
CA ASP A 41 15.80 -15.16 -9.74
C ASP A 41 16.87 -15.13 -8.64
N GLY A 42 16.60 -15.81 -7.50
CA GLY A 42 17.47 -15.91 -6.35
C GLY A 42 17.32 -14.79 -5.31
N SER A 43 16.34 -13.91 -5.45
CA SER A 43 15.94 -12.99 -4.41
C SER A 43 15.23 -13.71 -3.26
N TYR A 44 15.07 -13.05 -2.11
CA TYR A 44 14.23 -13.60 -1.05
C TYR A 44 12.76 -13.55 -1.46
N SER A 45 12.02 -14.66 -1.23
CA SER A 45 10.56 -14.59 -1.29
C SER A 45 10.07 -13.59 -0.24
N PRO A 46 9.21 -12.62 -0.58
CA PRO A 46 8.75 -11.60 0.37
C PRO A 46 8.13 -12.19 1.63
N MET A 47 7.49 -13.34 1.53
CA MET A 47 6.97 -14.10 2.66
C MET A 47 7.91 -15.27 2.99
N GLN A 48 8.29 -15.31 4.24
CA GLN A 48 9.08 -16.41 4.81
C GLN A 48 8.21 -17.17 5.80
N CYS A 49 8.28 -18.51 5.76
CA CYS A 49 7.56 -19.35 6.70
C CYS A 49 8.50 -20.39 7.34
N TRP A 50 8.46 -20.51 8.65
CA TRP A 50 9.21 -21.53 9.36
C TRP A 50 8.40 -22.81 9.49
N ALA A 51 8.67 -23.78 8.63
CA ALA A 51 7.89 -25.01 8.52
C ALA A 51 7.78 -25.81 9.82
N SER A 52 8.78 -25.76 10.73
CA SER A 52 8.77 -26.49 12.00
C SER A 52 7.89 -25.85 13.07
N THR A 53 7.62 -24.55 12.97
CA THR A 53 6.83 -23.79 13.97
C THR A 53 5.48 -23.32 13.42
N GLY A 54 5.36 -23.19 12.10
CA GLY A 54 4.17 -22.66 11.42
C GLY A 54 4.03 -21.14 11.49
N TYR A 55 5.07 -20.42 11.94
CA TYR A 55 5.10 -18.96 11.89
C TYR A 55 5.50 -18.50 10.50
N CYS A 56 4.84 -17.43 10.01
CA CYS A 56 5.18 -16.73 8.78
C CYS A 56 5.34 -15.24 9.04
N TRP A 57 6.25 -14.60 8.30
CA TRP A 57 6.53 -13.16 8.39
C TRP A 57 6.96 -12.61 7.04
N CYS A 58 6.98 -11.30 6.91
CA CYS A 58 7.50 -10.61 5.73
C CYS A 58 8.96 -10.23 5.91
N VAL A 59 9.70 -10.23 4.81
CA VAL A 59 11.09 -9.76 4.76
C VAL A 59 11.26 -8.73 3.66
N ASP A 60 12.26 -7.87 3.82
CA ASP A 60 12.71 -6.93 2.81
C ASP A 60 13.58 -7.61 1.72
N GLU A 61 14.08 -6.84 0.77
CA GLU A 61 14.95 -7.31 -0.31
C GLU A 61 16.26 -7.96 0.18
N ASN A 62 16.69 -7.64 1.40
CA ASN A 62 17.90 -8.20 2.04
C ASN A 62 17.61 -9.45 2.87
N GLY A 63 16.34 -9.83 3.02
CA GLY A 63 15.89 -10.93 3.86
C GLY A 63 15.77 -10.57 5.34
N GLU A 64 15.77 -9.27 5.68
CA GLU A 64 15.54 -8.79 7.03
C GLU A 64 14.04 -8.76 7.33
N GLU A 65 13.66 -9.19 8.55
CA GLU A 65 12.27 -9.24 9.00
C GLU A 65 11.64 -7.84 9.07
N ILE A 66 10.47 -7.70 8.46
CA ILE A 66 9.66 -6.47 8.57
C ILE A 66 8.89 -6.53 9.89
N PRO A 67 9.08 -5.53 10.80
CA PRO A 67 8.41 -5.50 12.09
C PRO A 67 6.89 -5.62 11.99
N ASP A 68 6.27 -6.24 12.99
CA ASP A 68 4.82 -6.40 13.14
C ASP A 68 4.12 -7.25 12.04
N THR A 69 4.88 -8.00 11.24
CA THR A 69 4.33 -8.88 10.19
C THR A 69 4.25 -10.35 10.59
N ILE A 70 4.80 -10.75 11.75
CA ILE A 70 4.78 -12.13 12.20
C ILE A 70 3.36 -12.59 12.54
N LEU A 71 2.94 -13.69 11.92
CA LEU A 71 1.70 -14.40 12.23
C LEU A 71 1.99 -15.84 12.65
N GLY A 72 1.34 -16.27 13.72
CA GLY A 72 1.42 -17.64 14.24
C GLY A 72 0.46 -18.61 13.57
N PRO A 73 0.58 -19.91 13.90
CA PRO A 73 -0.31 -20.93 13.38
C PRO A 73 -1.79 -20.64 13.68
N GLY A 74 -2.60 -20.53 12.63
CA GLY A 74 -4.04 -20.23 12.74
C GLY A 74 -4.42 -18.76 12.73
N GLU A 75 -3.47 -17.84 12.68
CA GLU A 75 -3.70 -16.40 12.59
C GLU A 75 -3.84 -15.89 11.15
N GLY A 76 -3.59 -16.74 10.17
CA GLY A 76 -3.62 -16.41 8.75
C GLY A 76 -2.24 -16.44 8.11
N ILE A 77 -2.10 -15.76 6.98
CA ILE A 77 -0.85 -15.60 6.23
C ILE A 77 -0.53 -14.11 6.17
N PRO A 78 0.72 -13.70 6.52
CA PRO A 78 1.11 -12.30 6.40
C PRO A 78 1.10 -11.84 4.93
N TYR A 79 0.69 -10.62 4.71
CA TYR A 79 0.58 -10.04 3.38
C TYR A 79 1.86 -9.29 3.04
N CYS A 80 2.80 -9.97 2.41
CA CYS A 80 4.18 -9.49 2.25
C CYS A 80 4.48 -8.79 0.91
N ASN A 81 3.66 -8.97 -0.11
CA ASN A 81 3.91 -8.42 -1.44
C ASN A 81 3.53 -6.94 -1.62
N GLN A 82 3.23 -6.21 -0.54
CA GLN A 82 2.52 -4.94 -0.65
C GLN A 82 3.26 -3.69 -0.16
N LEU A 83 4.49 -3.80 0.32
CA LEU A 83 5.13 -2.61 0.91
C LEU A 83 5.94 -1.77 -0.09
N GLU A 84 6.42 -2.35 -1.20
CA GLU A 84 7.23 -1.59 -2.16
C GLU A 84 6.55 -1.22 -3.49
N ASN A 85 5.43 -1.87 -3.84
CA ASN A 85 4.70 -1.58 -5.09
C ASN A 85 3.18 -1.44 -4.92
N SER A 86 2.65 -1.44 -3.70
CA SER A 86 1.23 -1.23 -3.49
C SER A 86 0.86 0.23 -3.59
N LEU A 87 -0.14 0.53 -4.40
CA LEU A 87 -0.76 1.85 -4.42
C LEU A 87 -1.41 2.12 -3.05
N ARG A 88 -1.00 3.18 -2.36
CA ARG A 88 -1.48 3.53 -1.02
C ARG A 88 -2.51 4.63 -1.09
N VAL A 89 -3.74 4.33 -0.67
CA VAL A 89 -4.86 5.26 -0.77
C VAL A 89 -5.52 5.49 0.59
N LEU A 90 -5.51 6.73 1.06
CA LEU A 90 -6.21 7.16 2.25
C LEU A 90 -7.58 7.73 1.91
N PHE A 91 -8.62 7.31 2.62
CA PHE A 91 -9.97 7.86 2.48
C PHE A 91 -10.34 8.69 3.71
N ILE A 92 -10.59 9.98 3.49
CA ILE A 92 -11.10 10.93 4.48
C ILE A 92 -12.52 11.31 4.10
N GLY A 93 -13.49 10.97 4.96
CA GLY A 93 -14.88 11.21 4.62
C GLY A 93 -15.87 10.73 5.68
N ASN A 94 -17.06 10.36 5.25
CA ASN A 94 -18.13 9.99 6.18
C ASN A 94 -18.86 8.70 5.76
N SER A 95 -20.10 8.54 6.21
CA SER A 95 -20.89 7.33 5.93
C SER A 95 -21.12 7.05 4.44
N TYR A 96 -21.02 8.04 3.56
CA TYR A 96 -21.11 7.79 2.11
C TYR A 96 -19.95 6.96 1.59
N THR A 97 -18.75 7.17 2.11
CA THR A 97 -17.56 6.37 1.78
C THR A 97 -17.55 5.04 2.52
N SER A 98 -18.00 4.97 3.79
CA SER A 98 -18.02 3.73 4.56
C SER A 98 -19.16 2.78 4.17
N SER A 99 -20.20 3.28 3.47
CA SER A 99 -21.36 2.48 3.09
C SER A 99 -20.99 1.35 2.12
N ASN A 100 -21.69 0.22 2.26
CA ASN A 100 -21.52 -0.95 1.40
C ASN A 100 -20.10 -1.52 1.34
N ASN A 101 -19.26 -1.23 2.34
CA ASN A 101 -17.88 -1.71 2.38
C ASN A 101 -17.08 -1.30 1.13
N LEU A 102 -17.22 -0.03 0.71
CA LEU A 102 -16.66 0.50 -0.53
C LEU A 102 -15.16 0.24 -0.67
N LEU A 103 -14.39 0.46 0.40
CA LEU A 103 -12.93 0.27 0.39
C LEU A 103 -12.55 -1.17 0.03
N ASN A 104 -13.22 -2.13 0.64
CA ASN A 104 -12.97 -3.54 0.35
C ASN A 104 -13.39 -3.93 -1.10
N ILE A 105 -14.45 -3.31 -1.62
CA ILE A 105 -14.85 -3.51 -3.02
C ILE A 105 -13.77 -2.98 -3.95
N ILE A 106 -13.25 -1.77 -3.70
CA ILE A 106 -12.18 -1.16 -4.51
C ILE A 106 -10.91 -2.03 -4.47
N SER A 107 -10.48 -2.45 -3.28
CA SER A 107 -9.31 -3.33 -3.13
C SER A 107 -9.51 -4.69 -3.83
N THR A 108 -10.70 -5.26 -3.74
CA THR A 108 -11.03 -6.53 -4.43
C THR A 108 -10.97 -6.38 -5.95
N ILE A 109 -11.47 -5.26 -6.49
CA ILE A 109 -11.41 -4.97 -7.93
C ILE A 109 -9.95 -4.79 -8.37
N ALA A 110 -9.16 -3.96 -7.66
CA ALA A 110 -7.75 -3.74 -7.95
C ALA A 110 -6.99 -5.07 -7.99
N ASN A 111 -7.11 -5.88 -6.95
CA ASN A 111 -6.47 -7.19 -6.85
C ASN A 111 -6.90 -8.14 -8.00
N SER A 112 -8.16 -8.07 -8.44
CA SER A 112 -8.63 -8.88 -9.58
C SER A 112 -8.02 -8.47 -10.91
N MET A 113 -7.48 -7.26 -10.99
CA MET A 113 -6.79 -6.71 -12.15
C MET A 113 -5.26 -6.89 -12.06
N GLY A 114 -4.77 -7.41 -10.95
CA GLY A 114 -3.34 -7.62 -10.72
C GLY A 114 -2.64 -6.42 -10.07
N ASP A 115 -3.42 -5.44 -9.60
CA ASP A 115 -2.91 -4.27 -8.90
C ASP A 115 -3.03 -4.46 -7.38
N ASP A 116 -1.94 -4.23 -6.66
CA ASP A 116 -1.93 -4.22 -5.21
C ASP A 116 -2.38 -2.86 -4.69
N LEU A 117 -3.43 -2.83 -3.87
CA LEU A 117 -4.01 -1.62 -3.30
C LEU A 117 -4.09 -1.72 -1.78
N TYR A 118 -3.29 -0.91 -1.09
CA TYR A 118 -3.44 -0.70 0.35
C TYR A 118 -4.38 0.47 0.62
N THR A 119 -5.37 0.29 1.49
CA THR A 119 -6.31 1.34 1.86
C THR A 119 -6.39 1.53 3.37
N ASP A 120 -6.38 2.79 3.81
CA ASP A 120 -6.72 3.15 5.19
C ASP A 120 -7.72 4.30 5.19
N SER A 121 -8.33 4.61 6.33
CA SER A 121 -9.39 5.61 6.34
C SER A 121 -9.64 6.29 7.69
N SER A 122 -10.11 7.54 7.60
CA SER A 122 -10.82 8.23 8.66
C SER A 122 -12.23 8.55 8.19
N LEU A 123 -13.19 7.69 8.56
CA LEU A 123 -14.59 7.77 8.11
C LEU A 123 -15.51 8.02 9.32
N ILE A 124 -15.95 9.27 9.46
CA ILE A 124 -16.75 9.72 10.60
C ILE A 124 -18.18 10.00 10.13
N GLY A 125 -19.17 9.37 10.76
CA GLY A 125 -20.57 9.49 10.36
C GLY A 125 -21.04 10.95 10.32
N GLY A 126 -21.45 11.43 9.13
CA GLY A 126 -21.95 12.78 8.90
C GLY A 126 -20.90 13.91 8.90
N ALA A 127 -19.62 13.60 9.07
CA ALA A 127 -18.54 14.59 9.13
C ALA A 127 -18.41 15.39 7.83
N THR A 128 -18.02 16.65 8.00
CA THR A 128 -17.59 17.59 6.98
C THR A 128 -16.06 17.60 6.86
N LEU A 129 -15.50 18.23 5.84
CA LEU A 129 -14.05 18.46 5.76
C LEU A 129 -13.56 19.32 6.94
N GLN A 130 -14.38 20.26 7.44
CA GLN A 130 -14.08 21.03 8.65
C GLN A 130 -13.87 20.12 9.88
N ASP A 131 -14.72 19.11 10.04
CA ASP A 131 -14.58 18.14 11.14
C ASP A 131 -13.27 17.37 11.03
N HIS A 132 -12.85 17.02 9.82
CA HIS A 132 -11.59 16.31 9.57
C HIS A 132 -10.35 17.18 9.79
N VAL A 133 -10.37 18.45 9.39
CA VAL A 133 -9.31 19.43 9.73
C VAL A 133 -9.07 19.49 11.24
N ASN A 134 -10.13 19.43 12.04
CA ASN A 134 -10.07 19.49 13.48
C ASN A 134 -9.91 18.11 14.14
N ASN A 135 -9.81 17.03 13.38
CA ASN A 135 -9.70 15.67 13.91
C ASN A 135 -8.25 15.18 13.97
N PRO A 136 -7.70 14.94 15.18
CA PRO A 136 -6.31 14.49 15.31
C PRO A 136 -6.02 13.15 14.61
N ASN A 137 -6.99 12.24 14.52
CA ASN A 137 -6.78 10.96 13.85
C ASN A 137 -6.68 11.14 12.33
N SER A 138 -7.53 11.98 11.73
CA SER A 138 -7.44 12.30 10.30
C SER A 138 -6.09 12.92 9.96
N ASN A 139 -5.66 13.90 10.76
CA ASN A 139 -4.38 14.58 10.57
C ASN A 139 -3.19 13.61 10.75
N ASN A 140 -3.22 12.76 11.77
CA ASN A 140 -2.17 11.76 12.00
C ASN A 140 -2.07 10.77 10.83
N LEU A 141 -3.18 10.31 10.26
CA LEU A 141 -3.17 9.43 9.11
C LEU A 141 -2.55 10.11 7.88
N ILE A 142 -2.86 11.38 7.65
CA ILE A 142 -2.25 12.14 6.55
C ILE A 142 -0.73 12.32 6.76
N MET A 143 -0.33 12.72 7.99
CA MET A 143 1.06 13.05 8.30
C MET A 143 2.00 11.84 8.39
N ASN A 144 1.50 10.67 8.77
CA ASN A 144 2.32 9.49 9.04
C ASN A 144 2.19 8.39 7.97
N GLY A 145 1.33 8.58 6.96
CA GLY A 145 1.21 7.66 5.84
C GLY A 145 2.03 8.15 4.63
N GLU A 146 2.62 7.26 3.91
CA GLU A 146 3.20 7.53 2.60
C GLU A 146 2.13 7.22 1.55
N TRP A 147 1.25 8.21 1.28
CA TRP A 147 0.07 8.03 0.43
C TRP A 147 0.36 8.45 -1.00
N ASP A 148 0.00 7.60 -1.97
CA ASP A 148 -0.06 7.97 -3.38
C ASP A 148 -1.28 8.80 -3.69
N TYR A 149 -2.42 8.47 -3.04
CA TYR A 149 -3.66 9.24 -3.16
C TYR A 149 -4.33 9.45 -1.81
N VAL A 150 -4.85 10.65 -1.61
CA VAL A 150 -5.77 10.94 -0.49
C VAL A 150 -7.12 11.37 -1.05
N VAL A 151 -8.13 10.56 -0.79
CA VAL A 151 -9.50 10.79 -1.27
C VAL A 151 -10.27 11.57 -0.22
N LEU A 152 -10.67 12.78 -0.54
CA LEU A 152 -11.48 13.66 0.30
C LEU A 152 -12.96 13.62 -0.11
N GLN A 153 -13.85 13.34 0.83
CA GLN A 153 -15.29 13.34 0.60
C GLN A 153 -15.99 14.28 1.59
N GLU A 154 -16.58 15.36 1.05
CA GLU A 154 -17.36 16.32 1.81
C GLU A 154 -18.75 15.75 2.18
N GLN A 155 -19.35 16.27 3.23
CA GLN A 155 -20.73 15.96 3.58
C GLN A 155 -21.66 16.26 2.39
N SER A 156 -22.51 15.30 2.05
CA SER A 156 -23.23 15.22 0.77
C SER A 156 -24.10 16.43 0.40
N GLN A 157 -24.50 17.26 1.39
CA GLN A 157 -25.34 18.43 1.14
C GLN A 157 -24.53 19.68 0.84
N TYR A 158 -23.34 19.82 1.44
CA TYR A 158 -22.52 21.02 1.37
C TYR A 158 -22.13 21.41 -0.07
N PRO A 159 -21.70 20.49 -0.94
CA PRO A 159 -21.39 20.83 -2.32
C PRO A 159 -22.60 21.29 -3.15
N SER A 160 -23.82 21.02 -2.68
CA SER A 160 -25.07 21.45 -3.36
C SER A 160 -25.60 22.82 -2.91
N PHE A 161 -24.95 23.46 -1.94
CA PHE A 161 -25.32 24.80 -1.50
C PHE A 161 -25.01 25.90 -2.55
N PRO A 162 -25.59 27.10 -2.44
CA PRO A 162 -25.19 28.20 -3.28
C PRO A 162 -23.69 28.47 -3.23
N LEU A 163 -23.08 28.82 -4.36
CA LEU A 163 -21.62 28.94 -4.49
C LEU A 163 -20.99 29.78 -3.37
N GLY A 164 -21.56 30.93 -3.03
CA GLY A 164 -21.02 31.76 -1.96
C GLY A 164 -21.01 31.11 -0.57
N GLN A 165 -21.88 30.13 -0.34
CA GLN A 165 -21.86 29.33 0.88
C GLN A 165 -20.78 28.21 0.78
N VAL A 166 -20.66 27.57 -0.37
CA VAL A 166 -19.59 26.59 -0.61
C VAL A 166 -18.21 27.23 -0.46
N GLU A 167 -18.04 28.45 -0.96
CA GLU A 167 -16.79 29.23 -0.81
C GLU A 167 -16.45 29.53 0.65
N GLN A 168 -17.43 29.60 1.54
CA GLN A 168 -17.23 29.86 2.96
C GLN A 168 -17.11 28.59 3.81
N ASP A 169 -17.94 27.59 3.52
CA ASP A 169 -18.13 26.44 4.40
C ASP A 169 -17.37 25.19 3.94
N VAL A 170 -16.85 25.16 2.68
CA VAL A 170 -16.15 23.99 2.12
C VAL A 170 -14.72 24.33 1.68
N PHE A 171 -14.53 25.35 0.84
CA PHE A 171 -13.23 25.60 0.22
C PHE A 171 -12.08 25.83 1.21
N PRO A 172 -12.25 26.58 2.33
CA PRO A 172 -11.16 26.77 3.29
C PRO A 172 -10.63 25.44 3.83
N TYR A 173 -11.53 24.54 4.20
CA TYR A 173 -11.17 23.26 4.81
C TYR A 173 -10.63 22.25 3.78
N ALA A 174 -11.16 22.27 2.56
CA ALA A 174 -10.61 21.52 1.45
C ALA A 174 -9.17 21.97 1.15
N THR A 175 -8.92 23.28 1.13
CA THR A 175 -7.59 23.85 0.90
C THR A 175 -6.62 23.44 2.02
N GLU A 176 -7.02 23.56 3.29
CA GLU A 176 -6.21 23.22 4.44
C GLU A 176 -5.79 21.72 4.43
N LEU A 177 -6.72 20.82 4.09
CA LEU A 177 -6.39 19.39 3.94
C LEU A 177 -5.47 19.14 2.74
N CYS A 178 -5.68 19.82 1.61
CA CYS A 178 -4.79 19.70 0.45
C CYS A 178 -3.36 20.18 0.77
N GLU A 179 -3.24 21.29 1.52
CA GLU A 179 -1.95 21.81 1.96
C GLU A 179 -1.26 20.80 2.89
N LEU A 180 -1.98 20.24 3.86
CA LEU A 180 -1.46 19.21 4.75
C LEU A 180 -1.01 17.95 3.98
N ILE A 181 -1.81 17.48 3.01
CA ILE A 181 -1.44 16.34 2.17
C ILE A 181 -0.17 16.63 1.40
N THR A 182 -0.07 17.79 0.76
CA THR A 182 1.09 18.19 -0.04
C THR A 182 2.36 18.34 0.82
N GLU A 183 2.22 18.80 2.07
CA GLU A 183 3.34 18.98 2.99
C GLU A 183 3.94 17.63 3.44
N TYR A 184 3.11 16.62 3.66
CA TYR A 184 3.55 15.35 4.26
C TYR A 184 3.61 14.17 3.28
N ASN A 185 3.12 14.32 2.06
CA ASN A 185 3.16 13.28 1.02
C ASN A 185 3.69 13.88 -0.28
N GLU A 186 5.00 13.88 -0.48
CA GLU A 186 5.71 14.56 -1.57
C GLU A 186 5.19 14.18 -2.97
N CYS A 187 4.78 12.92 -3.17
CA CYS A 187 4.22 12.41 -4.42
C CYS A 187 2.71 12.16 -4.34
N GLY A 188 2.07 12.47 -3.19
CA GLY A 188 0.66 12.19 -2.95
C GLY A 188 -0.28 13.14 -3.70
N GLU A 189 -1.26 12.58 -4.39
CA GLU A 189 -2.29 13.35 -5.09
C GLU A 189 -3.61 13.40 -4.30
N THR A 190 -4.25 14.58 -4.27
CA THR A 190 -5.59 14.73 -3.67
C THR A 190 -6.68 14.45 -4.70
N ILE A 191 -7.61 13.57 -4.35
CA ILE A 191 -8.81 13.24 -5.14
C ILE A 191 -10.04 13.69 -4.39
N PHE A 192 -10.94 14.43 -5.04
CA PHE A 192 -12.25 14.73 -4.48
C PHE A 192 -13.30 13.73 -4.94
N PHE A 193 -13.83 12.97 -3.98
CA PHE A 193 -14.91 12.04 -4.24
C PHE A 193 -16.25 12.79 -4.28
N MET A 194 -16.77 12.98 -5.48
CA MET A 194 -18.09 13.60 -5.69
C MET A 194 -19.20 12.60 -5.40
N THR A 195 -20.07 12.96 -4.48
CA THR A 195 -21.32 12.24 -4.25
C THR A 195 -22.37 12.67 -5.29
N TRP A 196 -23.43 11.86 -5.44
CA TRP A 196 -24.54 12.20 -6.34
C TRP A 196 -25.26 13.47 -5.89
N GLY A 197 -25.73 14.25 -6.87
CA GLY A 197 -26.60 15.40 -6.62
C GLY A 197 -27.94 14.97 -6.02
N ARG A 198 -28.47 15.78 -5.12
CA ARG A 198 -29.84 15.61 -4.65
C ARG A 198 -30.78 16.38 -5.58
N GLU A 199 -31.82 15.73 -6.05
CA GLU A 199 -32.94 16.45 -6.70
C GLU A 199 -33.69 17.25 -5.62
N ASN A 200 -33.92 18.54 -5.88
CA ASN A 200 -34.72 19.44 -5.03
C ASN A 200 -36.22 19.25 -5.30
#